data_e2fe44780a94085c4efb75bf28e7e164
#
_entry.id   e2fe44780a94085c4efb75bf28e7e164
#
_cell.length_a   1.000
_cell.length_b   1.000
_cell.length_c   1.000
_cell.angle_alpha   90.00
_cell.angle_beta   90.00
_cell.angle_gamma   90.00
#
_symmetry.space_group_name_H-M   'P 1'
#
loop_
_entity.id
_entity.type
_entity.pdbx_description
1 polymer ?
#
loop_
_entity_poly.entity_id
_entity_poly.type
_entity_poly.pdbx_seq_one_letter_code
_entity_poly.pdbx_strand_id
1 'polypeptide(L)'
;MKVSLNRAMAVSALLLALFDAIRSQTQTQTQRTQLIQNDDVKVWRSLVLPNSPLAMHRHDHGRVIIPLQGGTMNIVDQSGAKEAHVWEAGKAYWLPANPLNTMHADVNAGDKPIEVVVVELQKDK
;
A
#
# COMPACT_ATOMS: atom_id res chain seq x y z
N MET A 1 37.91 -41.65 7.82
CA MET A 1 36.63 -41.08 8.27
C MET A 1 36.14 -40.09 7.23
N LYS A 2 35.25 -40.51 6.34
CA LYS A 2 34.66 -39.63 5.33
C LYS A 2 33.37 -39.05 5.90
N VAL A 3 33.47 -37.93 6.60
CA VAL A 3 32.27 -37.18 7.01
C VAL A 3 31.77 -36.41 5.80
N SER A 4 30.58 -36.74 5.39
CA SER A 4 29.97 -36.35 4.13
C SER A 4 29.79 -34.83 4.01
N LEU A 5 30.52 -34.24 3.05
CA LEU A 5 30.29 -32.90 2.56
C LEU A 5 28.80 -32.70 2.12
N ASN A 6 28.14 -33.78 1.76
CA ASN A 6 26.74 -33.79 1.28
C ASN A 6 25.71 -33.40 2.35
N ARG A 7 25.97 -33.59 3.64
CA ARG A 7 25.04 -33.19 4.73
C ARG A 7 25.05 -31.67 4.96
N ALA A 8 26.23 -31.05 4.88
CA ALA A 8 26.36 -29.61 5.04
C ALA A 8 25.71 -28.82 3.87
N MET A 9 25.85 -29.33 2.63
CA MET A 9 25.23 -28.74 1.45
C MET A 9 23.70 -28.88 1.46
N ALA A 10 23.15 -30.01 1.93
CA ALA A 10 21.71 -30.22 2.06
C ALA A 10 21.05 -29.28 3.07
N VAL A 11 21.72 -29.01 4.20
CA VAL A 11 21.23 -28.07 5.24
C VAL A 11 21.24 -26.64 4.71
N SER A 12 22.28 -26.22 3.98
CA SER A 12 22.38 -24.88 3.40
C SER A 12 21.31 -24.65 2.31
N ALA A 13 21.03 -25.64 1.46
CA ALA A 13 19.99 -25.56 0.45
C ALA A 13 18.59 -25.47 1.08
N LEU A 14 18.33 -26.20 2.16
CA LEU A 14 17.06 -26.16 2.89
C LEU A 14 16.83 -24.80 3.58
N LEU A 15 17.86 -24.20 4.16
CA LEU A 15 17.79 -22.86 4.76
C LEU A 15 17.53 -21.78 3.72
N LEU A 16 18.14 -21.84 2.54
CA LEU A 16 17.89 -20.92 1.42
C LEU A 16 16.46 -21.05 0.90
N ALA A 17 15.94 -22.27 0.75
CA ALA A 17 14.58 -22.52 0.30
C ALA A 17 13.54 -22.00 1.32
N LEU A 18 13.81 -22.07 2.62
CA LEU A 18 12.97 -21.49 3.68
C LEU A 18 12.99 -19.96 3.64
N PHE A 19 14.13 -19.34 3.33
CA PHE A 19 14.24 -17.88 3.18
C PHE A 19 13.46 -17.37 1.97
N ASP A 20 13.48 -18.08 0.86
CA ASP A 20 12.70 -17.73 -0.34
C ASP A 20 11.19 -17.95 -0.11
N ALA A 21 10.80 -18.97 0.63
CA ALA A 21 9.41 -19.21 1.02
C ALA A 21 8.85 -18.09 1.94
N ILE A 22 9.68 -17.53 2.81
CA ILE A 22 9.30 -16.38 3.67
C ILE A 22 9.15 -15.10 2.85
N ARG A 23 9.94 -14.91 1.79
CA ARG A 23 9.82 -13.77 0.87
C ARG A 23 8.61 -13.83 -0.04
N SER A 24 8.07 -15.00 -0.26
CA SER A 24 6.92 -15.25 -1.15
C SER A 24 5.57 -15.27 -0.41
N GLN A 25 5.45 -14.62 0.74
CA GLN A 25 4.13 -14.36 1.30
C GLN A 25 3.43 -13.33 0.42
N THR A 26 2.67 -13.83 -0.54
CA THR A 26 1.76 -13.01 -1.34
C THR A 26 0.79 -12.33 -0.39
N GLN A 27 0.82 -11.01 -0.34
CA GLN A 27 -0.14 -10.25 0.45
C GLN A 27 -1.53 -10.51 -0.12
N THR A 28 -2.40 -11.06 0.69
CA THR A 28 -3.74 -11.53 0.27
C THR A 28 -4.85 -10.55 0.60
N GLN A 29 -4.54 -9.43 1.24
CA GLN A 29 -5.52 -8.43 1.68
C GLN A 29 -5.04 -7.02 1.42
N THR A 30 -5.98 -6.15 1.04
CA THR A 30 -5.80 -4.70 1.08
C THR A 30 -5.51 -4.27 2.51
N GLN A 31 -4.48 -3.45 2.70
CA GLN A 31 -4.06 -3.02 4.03
C GLN A 31 -3.37 -1.66 4.04
N ARG A 32 -3.42 -1.02 5.20
CA ARG A 32 -2.65 0.18 5.52
C ARG A 32 -1.70 -0.13 6.66
N THR A 33 -0.44 0.26 6.49
CA THR A 33 0.61 0.13 7.51
C THR A 33 1.10 1.52 7.88
N GLN A 34 0.96 1.92 9.14
CA GLN A 34 1.50 3.19 9.62
C GLN A 34 3.01 3.11 9.71
N LEU A 35 3.69 4.11 9.16
CA LEU A 35 5.16 4.22 9.11
C LEU A 35 5.67 5.29 10.07
N ILE A 36 5.07 6.48 10.06
CA ILE A 36 5.47 7.63 10.87
C ILE A 36 4.21 8.33 11.38
N GLN A 37 4.26 8.81 12.61
CA GLN A 37 3.28 9.75 13.15
C GLN A 37 3.95 10.69 14.14
N ASN A 38 3.80 11.98 13.91
CA ASN A 38 4.21 13.05 14.79
C ASN A 38 3.23 14.23 14.66
N ASP A 39 3.57 15.38 15.25
CA ASP A 39 2.71 16.57 15.24
C ASP A 39 2.57 17.23 13.87
N ASP A 40 3.45 16.91 12.92
CA ASP A 40 3.49 17.55 11.60
C ASP A 40 2.94 16.66 10.50
N VAL A 41 3.22 15.35 10.55
CA VAL A 41 2.83 14.41 9.49
C VAL A 41 2.37 13.07 10.06
N LYS A 42 1.47 12.43 9.32
CA LYS A 42 1.13 11.03 9.44
C LYS A 42 1.44 10.33 8.12
N VAL A 43 2.30 9.34 8.17
CA VAL A 43 2.74 8.62 6.98
C VAL A 43 2.34 7.15 7.08
N TRP A 44 1.75 6.64 6.03
CA TRP A 44 1.45 5.21 5.92
C TRP A 44 1.69 4.69 4.51
N ARG A 45 1.81 3.41 4.43
CA ARG A 45 1.86 2.65 3.20
C ARG A 45 0.51 1.98 3.00
N SER A 46 -0.10 2.15 1.85
CA SER A 46 -1.34 1.48 1.47
C SER A 46 -1.07 0.53 0.32
N LEU A 47 -1.52 -0.71 0.49
CA LEU A 47 -1.56 -1.72 -0.56
C LEU A 47 -3.03 -1.99 -0.86
N VAL A 48 -3.47 -1.73 -2.10
CA VAL A 48 -4.85 -1.93 -2.53
C VAL A 48 -4.89 -2.98 -3.62
N LEU A 49 -5.44 -4.14 -3.28
CA LEU A 49 -5.53 -5.26 -4.20
C LEU A 49 -6.75 -5.12 -5.14
N PRO A 50 -6.72 -5.72 -6.33
CA PRO A 50 -7.91 -5.87 -7.16
C PRO A 50 -9.04 -6.55 -6.39
N ASN A 51 -10.28 -6.08 -6.57
CA ASN A 51 -11.48 -6.61 -5.92
C ASN A 51 -11.45 -6.65 -4.37
N SER A 52 -10.57 -5.87 -3.75
CA SER A 52 -10.43 -5.75 -2.30
C SER A 52 -10.28 -4.28 -1.92
N PRO A 53 -11.39 -3.51 -1.86
CA PRO A 53 -11.34 -2.07 -1.60
C PRO A 53 -10.75 -1.75 -0.22
N LEU A 54 -10.07 -0.62 -0.12
CA LEU A 54 -9.81 0.00 1.17
C LEU A 54 -11.12 0.61 1.68
N ALA A 55 -11.50 0.26 2.90
CA ALA A 55 -12.79 0.64 3.49
C ALA A 55 -13.01 2.17 3.51
N MET A 56 -14.28 2.57 3.61
CA MET A 56 -14.69 3.98 3.73
C MET A 56 -13.90 4.69 4.83
N HIS A 57 -13.28 5.80 4.48
CA HIS A 57 -12.52 6.68 5.36
C HIS A 57 -12.54 8.11 4.86
N ARG A 58 -11.95 9.02 5.62
CA ARG A 58 -11.78 10.42 5.21
C ARG A 58 -10.39 10.92 5.58
N HIS A 59 -10.00 12.00 4.94
CA HIS A 59 -8.78 12.73 5.24
C HIS A 59 -9.14 14.16 5.63
N ASP A 60 -8.79 14.55 6.86
CA ASP A 60 -9.06 15.89 7.38
C ASP A 60 -8.04 16.93 6.96
N HIS A 61 -6.94 16.48 6.34
CA HIS A 61 -5.83 17.31 5.90
C HIS A 61 -5.39 16.97 4.48
N GLY A 62 -4.69 17.91 3.85
CA GLY A 62 -4.05 17.68 2.57
C GLY A 62 -2.95 16.62 2.66
N ARG A 63 -2.69 15.91 1.59
CA ARG A 63 -1.75 14.81 1.55
C ARG A 63 -1.03 14.68 0.22
N VAL A 64 0.18 14.15 0.29
CA VAL A 64 0.96 13.73 -0.89
C VAL A 64 0.81 12.22 -1.06
N ILE A 65 0.53 11.78 -2.27
CA ILE A 65 0.51 10.36 -2.68
C ILE A 65 1.77 10.10 -3.49
N ILE A 66 2.52 9.09 -3.10
CA ILE A 66 3.73 8.64 -3.80
C ILE A 66 3.55 7.17 -4.18
N PRO A 67 3.21 6.87 -5.43
CA PRO A 67 3.04 5.49 -5.86
C PRO A 67 4.39 4.76 -5.91
N LEU A 68 4.44 3.58 -5.31
CA LEU A 68 5.53 2.62 -5.45
C LEU A 68 5.20 1.61 -6.57
N GLN A 69 3.94 1.24 -6.68
CA GLN A 69 3.37 0.47 -7.78
C GLN A 69 2.09 1.19 -8.23
N GLY A 70 2.09 1.65 -9.46
CA GLY A 70 1.01 2.45 -10.03
C GLY A 70 -0.17 1.64 -10.52
N GLY A 71 -1.16 2.35 -11.03
CA GLY A 71 -2.40 1.82 -11.59
C GLY A 71 -3.52 2.86 -11.56
N THR A 72 -4.72 2.45 -11.93
CA THR A 72 -5.92 3.29 -11.84
C THR A 72 -6.67 3.01 -10.55
N MET A 73 -6.71 4.01 -9.68
CA MET A 73 -7.47 4.00 -8.43
C MET A 73 -8.78 4.75 -8.62
N ASN A 74 -9.89 4.10 -8.37
CA ASN A 74 -11.18 4.77 -8.27
C ASN A 74 -11.44 5.19 -6.82
N ILE A 75 -11.60 6.48 -6.62
CA ILE A 75 -12.07 7.05 -5.36
C ILE A 75 -13.60 7.08 -5.43
N VAL A 76 -14.24 6.34 -4.55
CA VAL A 76 -15.71 6.16 -4.55
C VAL A 76 -16.27 6.74 -3.26
N ASP A 77 -17.07 7.79 -3.35
CA ASP A 77 -17.68 8.42 -2.18
C ASP A 77 -18.91 7.64 -1.66
N GLN A 78 -19.47 8.07 -0.53
CA GLN A 78 -20.62 7.40 0.08
C GLN A 78 -21.91 7.47 -0.75
N SER A 79 -21.99 8.36 -1.76
CA SER A 79 -23.10 8.42 -2.72
C SER A 79 -22.94 7.42 -3.87
N GLY A 80 -21.76 6.83 -4.00
CA GLY A 80 -21.37 5.99 -5.12
C GLY A 80 -20.76 6.76 -6.30
N ALA A 81 -20.60 8.08 -6.19
CA ALA A 81 -19.88 8.86 -7.20
C ALA A 81 -18.40 8.44 -7.23
N LYS A 82 -17.86 8.33 -8.43
CA LYS A 82 -16.55 7.76 -8.69
C LYS A 82 -15.66 8.76 -9.42
N GLU A 83 -14.44 8.92 -8.94
CA GLU A 83 -13.38 9.67 -9.59
C GLU A 83 -12.17 8.76 -9.82
N ALA A 84 -11.69 8.67 -11.07
CA ALA A 84 -10.54 7.85 -11.40
C ALA A 84 -9.25 8.66 -11.31
N HIS A 85 -8.28 8.13 -10.57
CA HIS A 85 -6.93 8.67 -10.47
C HIS A 85 -5.94 7.67 -11.06
N VAL A 86 -5.14 8.13 -12.01
CA VAL A 86 -4.04 7.33 -12.58
C VAL A 86 -2.76 7.65 -11.81
N TRP A 87 -2.28 6.68 -11.05
CA TRP A 87 -1.04 6.77 -10.29
C TRP A 87 0.11 6.17 -11.09
N GLU A 88 1.17 6.93 -11.29
CA GLU A 88 2.39 6.45 -11.95
C GLU A 88 3.50 6.29 -10.91
N ALA A 89 4.16 5.12 -10.88
CA ALA A 89 5.26 4.84 -9.96
C ALA A 89 6.38 5.90 -10.09
N GLY A 90 6.88 6.36 -8.94
CA GLY A 90 7.96 7.36 -8.86
C GLY A 90 7.51 8.82 -9.02
N LYS A 91 6.23 9.08 -9.31
CA LYS A 91 5.65 10.43 -9.29
C LYS A 91 5.08 10.77 -7.91
N ALA A 92 4.69 12.02 -7.72
CA ALA A 92 4.01 12.50 -6.54
C ALA A 92 2.77 13.30 -6.93
N TYR A 93 1.70 13.14 -6.16
CA TYR A 93 0.40 13.78 -6.40
C TYR A 93 -0.08 14.44 -5.13
N TRP A 94 -0.69 15.61 -5.27
CA TRP A 94 -1.34 16.30 -4.17
C TRP A 94 -2.84 16.02 -4.17
N LEU A 95 -3.39 15.63 -3.02
CA LEU A 95 -4.83 15.57 -2.78
C LEU A 95 -5.18 16.46 -1.59
N PRO A 96 -6.19 17.33 -1.73
CA PRO A 96 -6.66 18.17 -0.63
C PRO A 96 -7.39 17.36 0.42
N ALA A 97 -7.68 17.98 1.57
CA ALA A 97 -8.59 17.43 2.57
C ALA A 97 -9.94 17.08 1.94
N ASN A 98 -10.61 16.06 2.45
CA ASN A 98 -11.97 15.77 2.04
C ASN A 98 -12.91 16.90 2.48
N PRO A 99 -13.93 17.24 1.67
CA PRO A 99 -15.01 18.11 2.12
C PRO A 99 -15.65 17.59 3.42
N LEU A 100 -16.20 18.50 4.22
CA LEU A 100 -16.91 18.13 5.44
C LEU A 100 -17.98 17.07 5.17
N ASN A 101 -18.09 16.09 6.05
CA ASN A 101 -19.05 14.97 5.96
C ASN A 101 -18.90 14.09 4.70
N THR A 102 -17.77 14.15 4.02
CA THR A 102 -17.46 13.31 2.86
C THR A 102 -16.48 12.21 3.24
N MET A 103 -16.83 10.98 2.95
CA MET A 103 -15.98 9.80 3.06
C MET A 103 -15.81 9.15 1.69
N HIS A 104 -14.75 8.37 1.52
CA HIS A 104 -14.52 7.60 0.30
C HIS A 104 -13.87 6.25 0.59
N ALA A 105 -14.04 5.34 -0.35
CA ALA A 105 -13.30 4.09 -0.45
C ALA A 105 -12.33 4.17 -1.62
N ASP A 106 -11.20 3.51 -1.50
CA ASP A 106 -10.25 3.35 -2.60
C ASP A 106 -10.44 1.98 -3.25
N VAL A 107 -10.74 1.98 -4.55
CA VAL A 107 -11.00 0.77 -5.31
C VAL A 107 -9.99 0.65 -6.44
N ASN A 108 -9.19 -0.40 -6.38
CA ASN A 108 -8.27 -0.71 -7.48
C ASN A 108 -9.06 -1.19 -8.70
N ALA A 109 -9.02 -0.41 -9.77
CA ALA A 109 -9.75 -0.69 -11.01
C ALA A 109 -9.02 -1.66 -11.96
N GLY A 110 -7.77 -2.03 -11.64
CA GLY A 110 -6.92 -2.88 -12.45
C GLY A 110 -6.88 -4.34 -11.98
N ASP A 111 -5.95 -5.08 -12.53
CA ASP A 111 -5.70 -6.50 -12.26
C ASP A 111 -4.41 -6.76 -11.47
N LYS A 112 -3.67 -5.70 -11.13
CA LYS A 112 -2.44 -5.75 -10.33
C LYS A 112 -2.58 -4.90 -9.07
N PRO A 113 -1.87 -5.24 -7.99
CA PRO A 113 -1.85 -4.42 -6.78
C PRO A 113 -1.41 -2.98 -7.06
N ILE A 114 -2.01 -2.02 -6.38
CA ILE A 114 -1.53 -0.64 -6.31
C ILE A 114 -0.94 -0.43 -4.93
N GLU A 115 0.26 0.15 -4.88
CA GLU A 115 0.97 0.42 -3.65
C GLU A 115 1.41 1.87 -3.61
N VAL A 116 1.04 2.59 -2.55
CA VAL A 116 1.38 4.00 -2.38
C VAL A 116 1.89 4.29 -0.98
N VAL A 117 2.78 5.27 -0.87
CA VAL A 117 3.08 5.96 0.38
C VAL A 117 2.24 7.23 0.41
N VAL A 118 1.55 7.45 1.52
CA VAL A 118 0.72 8.63 1.77
C VAL A 118 1.36 9.44 2.88
N VAL A 119 1.63 10.71 2.61
CA VAL A 119 2.11 11.68 3.59
C VAL A 119 1.01 12.69 3.83
N GLU A 120 0.28 12.56 4.93
CA GLU A 120 -0.79 13.47 5.33
C GLU A 120 -0.26 14.51 6.31
N LEU A 121 -0.52 15.78 6.03
CA LEU A 121 -0.19 16.88 6.93
C LEU A 121 -1.09 16.80 8.17
N GLN A 122 -0.57 17.19 9.34
CA GLN A 122 -1.37 17.25 10.56
C GLN A 122 -1.74 18.69 10.94
N LYS A 123 -1.12 19.64 10.25
CA LYS A 123 -1.40 21.08 10.43
C LYS A 123 -1.53 21.71 9.06
N ASP A 124 -2.74 22.08 8.67
CA ASP A 124 -2.98 22.93 7.51
C ASP A 124 -2.94 24.39 7.98
N LYS A 125 -2.23 25.23 7.27
CA LYS A 125 -2.21 26.67 7.52
C LYS A 125 -3.32 27.36 6.76
#